data_776dfda56028cad1fca49fe3448f842e
#
_entry.id   776dfda56028cad1fca49fe3448f842e
#
_cell.length_a   1.000
_cell.length_b   1.000
_cell.length_c   1.000
_cell.angle_alpha   90.00
_cell.angle_beta   90.00
_cell.angle_gamma   90.00
#
_symmetry.space_group_name_H-M   'P 1'
#
loop_
_entity.id
_entity.type
_entity.pdbx_description
1 polymer ?
#
loop_
_entity_poly.entity_id
_entity_poly.type
_entity_poly.pdbx_seq_one_letter_code
_entity_poly.pdbx_strand_id
1 'polypeptide(L)'
;MMEINFCKPDSSDIKSLKKLWLSSFYEEPKAVDLFFDKCFNAKQTYIAKYGEKIISALYLISASFNGQKAHYLCGASTHKDFRKQGIMSKLIKYALEDSAKSGDKYSFLFPANDNLYNYYQNFGYRENCIAYISDFSRNDLLSLQELNFSENNILKQGNDFKNFAVEYYSTYN
;
A
#
# COMPACT_ATOMS: atom_id res chain seq x y z
N MET A 1 6.60 31.73 2.22
CA MET A 1 6.39 30.48 2.98
C MET A 1 6.54 29.34 1.97
N MET A 2 7.44 28.36 2.15
CA MET A 2 7.53 27.24 1.23
C MET A 2 6.25 26.41 1.35
N GLU A 3 5.61 26.11 0.22
CA GLU A 3 4.37 25.37 0.14
C GLU A 3 4.66 23.87 -0.01
N ILE A 4 3.79 23.03 0.54
CA ILE A 4 3.86 21.57 0.34
C ILE A 4 3.15 21.24 -0.97
N ASN A 5 3.90 20.68 -1.91
CA ASN A 5 3.37 20.23 -3.19
C ASN A 5 3.06 18.73 -3.18
N PHE A 6 1.85 18.35 -3.60
CA PHE A 6 1.41 16.97 -3.76
C PHE A 6 1.46 16.61 -5.25
N CYS A 7 2.26 15.62 -5.59
CA CYS A 7 2.48 15.24 -6.99
C CYS A 7 2.85 13.75 -7.14
N LYS A 8 3.10 13.34 -8.36
CA LYS A 8 3.72 12.04 -8.67
C LYS A 8 5.24 12.21 -8.76
N PRO A 9 6.02 11.20 -8.39
CA PRO A 9 7.48 11.24 -8.51
C PRO A 9 7.92 11.07 -9.96
N ASP A 10 9.13 11.47 -10.21
CA ASP A 10 9.87 11.13 -11.42
C ASP A 10 11.03 10.15 -11.12
N SER A 11 11.82 9.82 -12.14
CA SER A 11 12.93 8.87 -12.01
C SER A 11 14.05 9.36 -11.08
N SER A 12 14.24 10.67 -10.92
CA SER A 12 15.26 11.25 -10.04
C SER A 12 14.87 11.10 -8.55
N ASP A 13 13.61 10.91 -8.25
CA ASP A 13 13.05 10.80 -6.91
C ASP A 13 13.28 9.41 -6.26
N ILE A 14 13.58 8.37 -7.04
CA ILE A 14 13.67 6.97 -6.59
C ILE A 14 14.63 6.81 -5.40
N LYS A 15 15.80 7.42 -5.46
CA LYS A 15 16.78 7.34 -4.38
C LYS A 15 16.25 7.94 -3.07
N SER A 16 15.53 9.05 -3.17
CA SER A 16 14.93 9.73 -2.01
C SER A 16 13.75 8.94 -1.45
N LEU A 17 12.97 8.29 -2.31
CA LEU A 17 11.86 7.42 -1.92
C LEU A 17 12.37 6.18 -1.16
N LYS A 18 13.41 5.49 -1.65
CA LYS A 18 14.05 4.37 -0.95
C LYS A 18 14.57 4.81 0.43
N LYS A 19 15.21 5.98 0.52
CA LYS A 19 15.71 6.52 1.79
C LYS A 19 14.55 6.81 2.77
N LEU A 20 13.45 7.40 2.29
CA LEU A 20 12.27 7.66 3.12
C LEU A 20 11.66 6.35 3.63
N TRP A 21 11.55 5.33 2.77
CA TRP A 21 11.04 4.00 3.14
C TRP A 21 11.87 3.38 4.25
N LEU A 22 13.20 3.24 4.03
CA LEU A 22 14.13 2.67 5.01
C LEU A 22 14.18 3.43 6.34
N SER A 23 13.92 4.74 6.33
CA SER A 23 13.84 5.54 7.55
C SER A 23 12.50 5.40 8.30
N SER A 24 11.51 4.78 7.68
CA SER A 24 10.15 4.68 8.20
C SER A 24 9.75 3.26 8.61
N PHE A 25 10.36 2.25 7.99
CA PHE A 25 10.05 0.84 8.19
C PHE A 25 11.32 0.05 8.52
N TYR A 26 11.17 -0.99 9.35
CA TYR A 26 12.26 -1.90 9.71
C TYR A 26 12.37 -3.01 8.65
N GLU A 27 12.73 -2.63 7.43
CA GLU A 27 12.88 -3.59 6.34
C GLU A 27 14.33 -3.69 5.88
N GLU A 28 14.70 -4.86 5.39
CA GLU A 28 16.02 -5.09 4.81
C GLU A 28 16.18 -4.29 3.50
N PRO A 29 17.32 -3.61 3.28
CA PRO A 29 17.54 -2.84 2.05
C PRO A 29 17.30 -3.62 0.76
N LYS A 30 17.62 -4.91 0.75
CA LYS A 30 17.38 -5.80 -0.40
C LYS A 30 15.88 -5.98 -0.71
N ALA A 31 15.03 -6.04 0.33
CA ALA A 31 13.58 -6.13 0.15
C ALA A 31 13.03 -4.83 -0.45
N VAL A 32 13.51 -3.69 0.02
CA VAL A 32 13.17 -2.38 -0.54
C VAL A 32 13.63 -2.26 -2.00
N ASP A 33 14.84 -2.69 -2.31
CA ASP A 33 15.35 -2.69 -3.69
C ASP A 33 14.48 -3.57 -4.59
N LEU A 34 14.07 -4.74 -4.12
CA LEU A 34 13.17 -5.64 -4.86
C LEU A 34 11.80 -5.00 -5.11
N PHE A 35 11.22 -4.33 -4.10
CA PHE A 35 9.96 -3.60 -4.28
C PHE A 35 10.08 -2.54 -5.37
N PHE A 36 11.14 -1.73 -5.34
CA PHE A 36 11.36 -0.67 -6.33
C PHE A 36 11.68 -1.21 -7.74
N ASP A 37 12.23 -2.42 -7.84
CA ASP A 37 12.49 -3.09 -9.12
C ASP A 37 11.22 -3.74 -9.72
N LYS A 38 10.37 -4.36 -8.88
CA LYS A 38 9.26 -5.19 -9.35
C LYS A 38 7.88 -4.54 -9.23
N CYS A 39 7.66 -3.69 -8.22
CA CYS A 39 6.34 -3.19 -7.87
C CYS A 39 6.19 -1.67 -8.07
N PHE A 40 7.30 -0.92 -8.04
CA PHE A 40 7.26 0.53 -8.15
C PHE A 40 6.70 0.97 -9.50
N ASN A 41 5.73 1.87 -9.45
CA ASN A 41 5.17 2.55 -10.62
C ASN A 41 4.98 4.03 -10.30
N ALA A 42 5.74 4.90 -10.97
CA ALA A 42 5.66 6.34 -10.76
C ALA A 42 4.25 6.92 -10.98
N LYS A 43 3.47 6.34 -11.91
CA LYS A 43 2.08 6.77 -12.17
C LYS A 43 1.11 6.42 -11.02
N GLN A 44 1.49 5.47 -10.18
CA GLN A 44 0.71 4.98 -9.03
C GLN A 44 1.38 5.26 -7.70
N THR A 45 2.44 6.08 -7.71
CA THR A 45 3.12 6.57 -6.51
C THR A 45 2.78 8.03 -6.31
N TYR A 46 2.54 8.41 -5.06
CA TYR A 46 2.16 9.77 -4.68
C TYR A 46 3.11 10.27 -3.60
N ILE A 47 3.53 11.52 -3.76
CA ILE A 47 4.51 12.15 -2.86
C ILE A 47 4.07 13.54 -2.42
N ALA A 48 4.57 13.95 -1.27
CA ALA A 48 4.54 15.34 -0.84
C ALA A 48 5.97 15.86 -0.79
N LYS A 49 6.23 16.97 -1.48
CA LYS A 49 7.51 17.70 -1.48
C LYS A 49 7.40 18.98 -0.68
N TYR A 50 8.44 19.30 0.06
CA TYR A 50 8.68 20.61 0.66
C TYR A 50 9.97 21.17 0.05
N GLY A 51 9.85 22.13 -0.87
CA GLY A 51 10.91 22.43 -1.83
C GLY A 51 11.25 21.17 -2.64
N GLU A 52 12.53 20.85 -2.74
CA GLU A 52 13.01 19.66 -3.44
C GLU A 52 13.01 18.38 -2.57
N LYS A 53 12.70 18.49 -1.28
CA LYS A 53 12.73 17.36 -0.36
C LYS A 53 11.41 16.59 -0.36
N ILE A 54 11.46 15.28 -0.65
CA ILE A 54 10.32 14.39 -0.41
C ILE A 54 10.17 14.19 1.09
N ILE A 55 8.99 14.54 1.60
CA ILE A 55 8.65 14.49 3.02
C ILE A 55 7.59 13.46 3.35
N SER A 56 6.83 13.00 2.37
CA SER A 56 5.84 11.93 2.51
C SER A 56 5.66 11.19 1.21
N ALA A 57 5.35 9.90 1.29
CA ALA A 57 5.08 9.06 0.13
C ALA A 57 4.08 7.95 0.46
N LEU A 58 3.34 7.49 -0.54
CA LEU A 58 2.55 6.27 -0.53
C LEU A 58 2.52 5.64 -1.92
N TYR A 59 2.23 4.35 -1.99
CA TYR A 59 2.25 3.57 -3.21
C TYR A 59 0.92 2.84 -3.39
N LEU A 60 0.37 2.89 -4.61
CA LEU A 60 -0.80 2.13 -5.00
C LEU A 60 -0.36 0.99 -5.92
N ILE A 61 -0.53 -0.24 -5.47
CA ILE A 61 -0.23 -1.43 -6.28
C ILE A 61 -1.48 -1.85 -7.00
N SER A 62 -1.41 -1.98 -8.32
CA SER A 62 -2.54 -2.40 -9.14
C SER A 62 -3.09 -3.74 -8.68
N ALA A 63 -4.40 -3.81 -8.56
CA ALA A 63 -5.15 -5.00 -8.17
C ALA A 63 -6.46 -5.08 -8.98
N SER A 64 -7.17 -6.18 -8.83
CA SER A 64 -8.54 -6.32 -9.31
C SER A 64 -9.41 -6.98 -8.24
N PHE A 65 -10.66 -6.57 -8.17
CA PHE A 65 -11.65 -7.17 -7.29
C PHE A 65 -12.98 -7.31 -8.03
N ASN A 66 -13.53 -8.52 -8.06
CA ASN A 66 -14.74 -8.84 -8.83
C ASN A 66 -14.69 -8.36 -10.30
N GLY A 67 -13.52 -8.50 -10.95
CA GLY A 67 -13.30 -8.05 -12.32
C GLY A 67 -13.20 -6.52 -12.50
N GLN A 68 -13.24 -5.76 -11.41
CA GLN A 68 -13.12 -4.30 -11.44
C GLN A 68 -11.72 -3.87 -11.02
N LYS A 69 -11.31 -2.72 -11.53
CA LYS A 69 -10.02 -2.12 -11.22
C LYS A 69 -9.93 -1.68 -9.77
N ALA A 70 -8.86 -2.04 -9.13
CA ALA A 70 -8.60 -1.77 -7.73
C ALA A 70 -7.11 -1.49 -7.49
N HIS A 71 -6.76 -1.05 -6.29
CA HIS A 71 -5.37 -0.95 -5.85
C HIS A 71 -5.21 -1.31 -4.37
N TYR A 72 -4.00 -1.75 -4.04
CA TYR A 72 -3.55 -1.93 -2.66
C TYR A 72 -2.65 -0.76 -2.26
N LEU A 73 -3.04 -0.03 -1.22
CA LEU A 73 -2.26 1.07 -0.67
C LEU A 73 -1.24 0.53 0.32
N CYS A 74 0.04 0.80 0.06
CA CYS A 74 1.14 0.38 0.92
C CYS A 74 2.20 1.47 1.08
N GLY A 75 3.17 1.25 1.96
CA GLY A 75 4.34 2.09 2.16
C GLY A 75 4.03 3.54 2.54
N ALA A 76 2.87 3.79 3.19
CA ALA A 76 2.49 5.13 3.63
C ALA A 76 3.46 5.64 4.69
N SER A 77 4.33 6.56 4.32
CA SER A 77 5.42 7.06 5.16
C SER A 77 5.53 8.58 5.15
N THR A 78 5.89 9.15 6.30
CA THR A 78 6.17 10.58 6.45
C THR A 78 7.46 10.76 7.24
N HIS A 79 8.34 11.62 6.72
CA HIS A 79 9.59 11.98 7.38
C HIS A 79 9.32 12.45 8.80
N LYS A 80 10.13 12.02 9.76
CA LYS A 80 9.89 12.22 11.20
C LYS A 80 9.61 13.68 11.58
N ASP A 81 10.32 14.62 10.98
CA ASP A 81 10.20 16.06 11.29
C ASP A 81 8.90 16.71 10.74
N PHE A 82 8.17 15.98 9.89
CA PHE A 82 6.93 16.43 9.25
C PHE A 82 5.69 15.62 9.67
N ARG A 83 5.85 14.73 10.67
CA ARG A 83 4.73 13.95 11.21
C ARG A 83 3.77 14.82 12.02
N LYS A 84 2.54 14.33 12.21
CA LYS A 84 1.47 14.99 12.98
C LYS A 84 1.02 16.36 12.43
N GLN A 85 1.32 16.66 11.18
CA GLN A 85 0.93 17.91 10.49
C GLN A 85 -0.17 17.67 9.43
N GLY A 86 -0.82 16.51 9.42
CA GLY A 86 -1.89 16.18 8.48
C GLY A 86 -1.41 15.90 7.03
N ILE A 87 -0.10 15.85 6.78
CA ILE A 87 0.46 15.71 5.41
C ILE A 87 0.04 14.38 4.79
N MET A 88 0.19 13.26 5.52
CA MET A 88 -0.23 11.95 5.02
C MET A 88 -1.73 11.90 4.75
N SER A 89 -2.55 12.53 5.58
CA SER A 89 -4.01 12.58 5.37
C SER A 89 -4.37 13.31 4.07
N LYS A 90 -3.69 14.41 3.76
CA LYS A 90 -3.87 15.12 2.48
C LYS A 90 -3.37 14.29 1.31
N LEU A 91 -2.24 13.60 1.48
CA LEU A 91 -1.66 12.76 0.44
C LEU A 91 -2.56 11.56 0.11
N ILE A 92 -3.15 10.90 1.12
CA ILE A 92 -4.10 9.80 0.91
C ILE A 92 -5.33 10.33 0.12
N LYS A 93 -5.92 11.45 0.53
CA LYS A 93 -7.06 12.03 -0.19
C LYS A 93 -6.72 12.31 -1.64
N TYR A 94 -5.59 12.96 -1.89
CA TYR A 94 -5.11 13.25 -3.24
C TYR A 94 -4.94 11.97 -4.07
N ALA A 95 -4.33 10.92 -3.50
CA ALA A 95 -4.10 9.65 -4.18
C ALA A 95 -5.42 8.92 -4.50
N LEU A 96 -6.37 8.88 -3.57
CA LEU A 96 -7.67 8.24 -3.76
C LEU A 96 -8.52 8.97 -4.81
N GLU A 97 -8.53 10.30 -4.80
CA GLU A 97 -9.23 11.10 -5.79
C GLU A 97 -8.66 10.90 -7.21
N ASP A 98 -7.33 10.87 -7.35
CA ASP A 98 -6.69 10.68 -8.65
C ASP A 98 -6.86 9.25 -9.16
N SER A 99 -6.75 8.24 -8.30
CA SER A 99 -6.97 6.84 -8.67
C SER A 99 -8.42 6.56 -9.06
N ALA A 100 -9.39 7.15 -8.36
CA ALA A 100 -10.81 7.06 -8.72
C ALA A 100 -11.09 7.66 -10.10
N LYS A 101 -10.52 8.84 -10.42
CA LYS A 101 -10.58 9.44 -11.77
C LYS A 101 -9.94 8.54 -12.83
N SER A 102 -8.94 7.74 -12.45
CA SER A 102 -8.26 6.76 -13.30
C SER A 102 -9.05 5.45 -13.45
N GLY A 103 -10.24 5.35 -12.84
CA GLY A 103 -11.17 4.23 -12.96
C GLY A 103 -11.06 3.16 -11.88
N ASP A 104 -10.25 3.36 -10.84
CA ASP A 104 -10.21 2.45 -9.70
C ASP A 104 -11.53 2.52 -8.91
N LYS A 105 -12.10 1.35 -8.61
CA LYS A 105 -13.36 1.22 -7.88
C LYS A 105 -13.18 0.82 -6.43
N TYR A 106 -12.05 0.19 -6.12
CA TYR A 106 -11.74 -0.31 -4.79
C TYR A 106 -10.32 0.04 -4.39
N SER A 107 -10.16 0.32 -3.11
CA SER A 107 -8.86 0.51 -2.47
C SER A 107 -8.75 -0.42 -1.26
N PHE A 108 -7.64 -1.14 -1.16
CA PHE A 108 -7.35 -2.03 -0.05
C PHE A 108 -6.12 -1.55 0.69
N LEU A 109 -6.07 -1.84 1.97
CA LEU A 109 -4.86 -1.72 2.78
C LEU A 109 -4.90 -2.69 3.96
N PHE A 110 -3.75 -2.96 4.52
CA PHE A 110 -3.61 -3.68 5.78
C PHE A 110 -2.94 -2.73 6.80
N PRO A 111 -3.66 -2.30 7.85
CA PRO A 111 -3.07 -1.44 8.87
C PRO A 111 -1.96 -2.16 9.63
N ALA A 112 -0.82 -1.51 9.83
CA ALA A 112 0.32 -2.09 10.51
C ALA A 112 0.08 -2.33 12.02
N ASN A 113 -0.93 -1.70 12.60
CA ASN A 113 -1.37 -1.90 13.99
C ASN A 113 -2.78 -1.37 14.19
N ASP A 114 -3.38 -1.74 15.33
CA ASP A 114 -4.79 -1.43 15.65
C ASP A 114 -5.10 0.06 15.70
N ASN A 115 -4.15 0.90 16.09
CA ASN A 115 -4.38 2.36 16.15
C ASN A 115 -4.61 2.98 14.77
N LEU A 116 -4.17 2.31 13.70
CA LEU A 116 -4.33 2.81 12.33
C LEU A 116 -5.71 2.49 11.74
N TYR A 117 -6.48 1.58 12.31
CA TYR A 117 -7.86 1.32 11.83
C TYR A 117 -8.70 2.60 11.90
N ASN A 118 -8.77 3.24 13.07
CA ASN A 118 -9.50 4.50 13.24
C ASN A 118 -8.97 5.62 12.31
N TYR A 119 -7.67 5.63 12.06
CA TYR A 119 -7.07 6.59 11.15
C TYR A 119 -7.58 6.40 9.72
N TYR A 120 -7.57 5.16 9.21
CA TYR A 120 -8.01 4.87 7.85
C TYR A 120 -9.52 4.95 7.66
N GLN A 121 -10.32 4.74 8.70
CA GLN A 121 -11.77 4.96 8.66
C GLN A 121 -12.15 6.40 8.25
N ASN A 122 -11.31 7.39 8.57
CA ASN A 122 -11.51 8.79 8.16
C ASN A 122 -11.44 8.99 6.63
N PHE A 123 -10.96 8.00 5.89
CA PHE A 123 -10.90 8.00 4.42
C PHE A 123 -11.90 7.05 3.78
N GLY A 124 -12.84 6.50 4.55
CA GLY A 124 -13.87 5.59 4.06
C GLY A 124 -13.50 4.10 4.11
N TYR A 125 -12.30 3.74 4.59
CA TYR A 125 -11.96 2.34 4.79
C TYR A 125 -12.78 1.73 5.92
N ARG A 126 -13.16 0.46 5.73
CA ARG A 126 -13.92 -0.32 6.72
C ARG A 126 -13.25 -1.68 6.90
N GLU A 127 -13.39 -2.23 8.09
CA GLU A 127 -12.97 -3.60 8.38
C GLU A 127 -13.95 -4.58 7.76
N ASN A 128 -13.54 -5.25 6.69
CA ASN A 128 -14.37 -6.23 5.99
C ASN A 128 -13.71 -7.59 5.86
N CYS A 129 -12.47 -7.74 6.40
CA CYS A 129 -11.69 -8.97 6.23
C CYS A 129 -10.93 -9.33 7.48
N ILE A 130 -10.82 -10.62 7.73
CA ILE A 130 -9.85 -11.20 8.66
C ILE A 130 -8.71 -11.76 7.80
N ALA A 131 -7.47 -11.26 8.00
CA ALA A 131 -6.29 -11.85 7.41
C ALA A 131 -5.61 -12.76 8.44
N TYR A 132 -5.38 -14.03 8.06
CA TYR A 132 -4.54 -14.91 8.84
C TYR A 132 -3.10 -14.75 8.36
N ILE A 133 -2.21 -14.35 9.25
CA ILE A 133 -0.77 -14.25 8.97
C ILE A 133 -0.12 -15.49 9.56
N SER A 134 0.59 -16.24 8.73
CA SER A 134 1.42 -17.35 9.17
C SER A 134 2.87 -17.05 8.85
N ASP A 135 3.72 -17.13 9.86
CA ASP A 135 5.16 -17.02 9.67
C ASP A 135 5.70 -18.38 9.26
N PHE A 136 6.30 -18.46 8.09
CA PHE A 136 6.97 -19.66 7.59
C PHE A 136 8.48 -19.46 7.59
N SER A 137 9.20 -20.35 8.22
CA SER A 137 10.65 -20.43 8.06
C SER A 137 11.02 -20.89 6.64
N ARG A 138 12.28 -20.65 6.24
CA ARG A 138 12.77 -21.18 4.96
C ARG A 138 12.65 -22.72 4.87
N ASN A 139 12.83 -23.41 5.99
CA ASN A 139 12.72 -24.88 6.04
C ASN A 139 11.27 -25.34 5.85
N ASP A 140 10.30 -24.60 6.39
CA ASP A 140 8.88 -24.87 6.18
C ASP A 140 8.51 -24.73 4.70
N LEU A 141 9.03 -23.68 4.02
CA LEU A 141 8.81 -23.48 2.58
C LEU A 141 9.47 -24.57 1.73
N LEU A 142 10.66 -25.05 2.12
CA LEU A 142 11.33 -26.16 1.42
C LEU A 142 10.55 -27.47 1.58
N SER A 143 10.01 -27.74 2.76
CA SER A 143 9.16 -28.92 2.98
C SER A 143 7.84 -28.88 2.20
N LEU A 144 7.30 -27.67 1.98
CA LEU A 144 6.12 -27.45 1.15
C LEU A 144 6.38 -27.74 -0.35
N GLN A 145 7.61 -27.56 -0.85
CA GLN A 145 7.97 -27.90 -2.23
C GLN A 145 7.94 -29.40 -2.52
N GLU A 146 8.07 -30.24 -1.49
CA GLU A 146 7.94 -31.69 -1.60
C GLU A 146 6.48 -32.17 -1.60
N LEU A 147 5.54 -31.30 -1.20
CA LEU A 147 4.11 -31.58 -1.31
C LEU A 147 3.62 -31.24 -2.71
N ASN A 148 3.18 -32.25 -3.45
CA ASN A 148 2.49 -32.05 -4.73
C ASN A 148 1.18 -31.31 -4.49
N PHE A 149 1.22 -29.98 -4.53
CA PHE A 149 0.02 -29.13 -4.50
C PHE A 149 -0.72 -29.30 -5.84
N SER A 150 -1.74 -30.14 -5.88
CA SER A 150 -2.71 -30.04 -6.96
C SER A 150 -3.50 -28.75 -6.76
N GLU A 151 -3.78 -28.02 -7.84
CA GLU A 151 -4.58 -26.79 -7.82
C GLU A 151 -5.90 -26.93 -7.02
N ASN A 152 -6.48 -28.13 -7.02
CA ASN A 152 -7.68 -28.46 -6.26
C ASN A 152 -7.50 -28.45 -4.73
N ASN A 153 -6.30 -28.69 -4.20
CA ASN A 153 -6.07 -28.68 -2.75
C ASN A 153 -5.88 -27.26 -2.21
N ILE A 154 -5.29 -26.38 -3.00
CA ILE A 154 -5.17 -24.94 -2.65
C ILE A 154 -6.56 -24.30 -2.59
N LEU A 155 -7.43 -24.62 -3.56
CA LEU A 155 -8.80 -24.08 -3.61
C LEU A 155 -9.72 -24.67 -2.51
N LYS A 156 -9.50 -25.91 -2.03
CA LYS A 156 -10.31 -26.50 -0.94
C LYS A 156 -9.94 -25.96 0.44
N GLN A 157 -8.70 -25.64 0.71
CA GLN A 157 -8.29 -24.95 1.95
C GLN A 157 -8.62 -23.45 1.90
N GLY A 158 -8.78 -22.88 0.72
CA GLY A 158 -9.11 -21.49 0.50
C GLY A 158 -10.61 -21.14 0.60
N ASN A 159 -11.49 -22.05 1.01
CA ASN A 159 -12.91 -21.71 1.21
C ASN A 159 -13.15 -20.74 2.39
N ASP A 160 -12.19 -20.61 3.30
CA ASP A 160 -12.20 -19.58 4.35
C ASP A 160 -11.69 -18.21 3.86
N PHE A 161 -11.12 -18.13 2.64
CA PHE A 161 -10.67 -16.89 2.00
C PHE A 161 -11.80 -16.09 1.30
N LYS A 162 -13.05 -16.49 1.40
CA LYS A 162 -14.17 -15.81 0.70
C LYS A 162 -14.50 -14.41 1.21
N ASN A 163 -13.83 -13.92 2.24
CA ASN A 163 -14.15 -12.63 2.87
C ASN A 163 -13.03 -11.58 2.73
N PHE A 164 -12.30 -11.57 1.62
CA PHE A 164 -11.33 -10.52 1.35
C PHE A 164 -11.97 -9.40 0.52
N ALA A 165 -12.51 -8.38 1.17
CA ALA A 165 -12.75 -7.11 0.51
C ALA A 165 -12.88 -5.99 1.53
N VAL A 166 -12.08 -4.97 1.40
CA VAL A 166 -12.39 -3.65 1.94
C VAL A 166 -13.06 -2.88 0.83
N GLU A 167 -14.36 -2.63 0.93
CA GLU A 167 -15.08 -1.80 -0.01
C GLU A 167 -14.81 -0.33 0.30
N TYR A 168 -14.20 0.36 -0.65
CA TYR A 168 -14.19 1.81 -0.70
C TYR A 168 -15.38 2.25 -1.54
N TYR A 169 -16.40 2.79 -0.91
CA TYR A 169 -17.47 3.48 -1.63
C TYR A 169 -17.02 4.91 -1.89
N SER A 170 -16.65 5.22 -3.12
CA SER A 170 -16.56 6.61 -3.51
C SER A 170 -17.99 7.18 -3.57
N THR A 171 -18.34 7.99 -2.60
CA THR A 171 -19.54 8.83 -2.61
C THR A 171 -19.33 10.09 -3.46
N TYR A 172 -18.62 9.98 -4.58
CA TYR A 172 -18.54 11.04 -5.57
C TYR A 172 -19.44 10.66 -6.74
N ASN A 173 -20.70 11.03 -6.64
CA ASN A 173 -21.58 11.35 -7.77
C ASN A 173 -21.34 12.79 -8.16
#